data_f949c08ddced6df8ae73020c8a66cff6
#
_entry.id   f949c08ddced6df8ae73020c8a66cff6
#
_cell.length_a   1.000
_cell.length_b   1.000
_cell.length_c   1.000
_cell.angle_alpha   90.00
_cell.angle_beta   90.00
_cell.angle_gamma   90.00
#
_symmetry.space_group_name_H-M   'P 1'
#
loop_
_entity.id
_entity.type
_entity.pdbx_description
1 polymer ?
#
loop_
_entity_poly.entity_id
_entity_poly.type
_entity_poly.pdbx_seq_one_letter_code
_entity_poly.pdbx_strand_id
1 'polypeptide(L)'
;ASHGCAVCIKRCWGYPVTYVDDFIPRIHVAATRPRPIKLRRNMNSFTGSVSTAFGLILSGDPVLWTVVLRSLAVSATACLLACSAGIVLGAWLGVVRFRGRDTVLTVLNTFLAVPAVVVGLVIYLLLSRSGPLGFLGWLFSFQAMVLAQAVLVLPLVTALTRQAVEDAERQHGEQLRSLGAGTGLRSLLLAWDERYALLTVLITAFGRAISEVGAVMIVGGNIEGFTRVMTTAIALETSKGDLPLALGLGLVLMTVVLLLNALVSALRRWRERADGLMPLAVPA
;
A
#
# COMPACT_ATOMS: atom_id res chain seq x y z
N ALA A 1 -3.61 37.85 -32.44
CA ALA A 1 -3.45 38.35 -31.07
C ALA A 1 -2.95 37.23 -30.16
N SER A 2 -1.69 36.85 -30.29
CA SER A 2 -1.03 35.88 -29.37
C SER A 2 0.49 36.05 -29.37
N HIS A 3 0.97 37.26 -29.02
CA HIS A 3 2.39 37.54 -28.82
C HIS A 3 2.60 38.35 -27.52
N GLY A 4 2.25 37.78 -26.35
CA GLY A 4 2.28 38.57 -25.12
C GLY A 4 2.78 37.85 -23.86
N CYS A 5 3.31 36.61 -23.92
CA CYS A 5 3.63 35.87 -22.69
C CYS A 5 5.10 35.46 -22.52
N ALA A 6 6.00 35.69 -23.49
CA ALA A 6 7.40 35.24 -23.39
C ALA A 6 8.37 36.30 -22.84
N VAL A 7 7.94 37.54 -22.61
CA VAL A 7 8.86 38.65 -22.22
C VAL A 7 8.91 38.91 -20.71
N CYS A 8 8.00 38.34 -19.92
CA CYS A 8 7.90 38.67 -18.50
C CYS A 8 8.83 37.81 -17.57
N ILE A 9 9.40 36.72 -18.07
CA ILE A 9 10.26 35.82 -17.24
C ILE A 9 11.74 36.25 -17.21
N LYS A 10 12.15 37.18 -18.11
CA LYS A 10 13.56 37.60 -18.26
C LYS A 10 14.10 38.56 -17.19
N ARG A 11 13.30 38.99 -16.20
CA ARG A 11 13.72 40.06 -15.28
C ARG A 11 13.93 39.69 -13.83
N CYS A 12 13.76 38.42 -13.45
CA CYS A 12 13.85 38.02 -12.03
C CYS A 12 15.07 37.17 -11.64
N TRP A 13 15.84 36.63 -12.57
CA TRP A 13 17.01 35.80 -12.19
C TRP A 13 18.19 36.14 -13.10
N GLY A 14 19.14 36.93 -12.58
CA GLY A 14 20.32 37.45 -13.28
C GLY A 14 21.44 36.41 -13.51
N TYR A 15 21.19 35.33 -14.21
CA TYR A 15 22.23 34.42 -14.68
C TYR A 15 22.41 34.53 -16.18
N PRO A 16 23.65 34.62 -16.73
CA PRO A 16 23.89 34.69 -18.15
C PRO A 16 23.60 33.34 -18.83
N VAL A 17 22.66 33.35 -19.77
CA VAL A 17 22.27 32.20 -20.57
C VAL A 17 23.26 32.05 -21.72
N THR A 18 24.46 31.54 -21.49
CA THR A 18 25.43 31.23 -22.56
C THR A 18 25.96 29.78 -22.50
N TYR A 19 25.35 28.89 -21.75
CA TYR A 19 25.90 27.52 -21.57
C TYR A 19 24.94 26.35 -21.84
N VAL A 20 23.81 26.57 -22.50
CA VAL A 20 22.82 25.51 -22.73
C VAL A 20 22.72 25.05 -24.19
N ASP A 21 23.28 25.78 -25.13
CA ASP A 21 23.09 25.49 -26.57
C ASP A 21 24.05 24.43 -27.16
N ASP A 22 25.10 24.02 -26.44
CA ASP A 22 26.13 23.13 -27.00
C ASP A 22 26.00 21.63 -26.65
N PHE A 23 24.96 21.21 -25.95
CA PHE A 23 24.85 19.81 -25.48
C PHE A 23 23.60 19.03 -25.91
N ILE A 24 22.84 19.54 -26.89
CA ILE A 24 21.71 18.78 -27.46
C ILE A 24 22.08 18.29 -28.84
N PRO A 25 22.42 16.99 -29.04
CA PRO A 25 22.53 16.44 -30.36
C PRO A 25 21.17 16.57 -31.07
N ARG A 26 21.17 17.18 -32.28
CA ARG A 26 19.98 17.28 -33.14
C ARG A 26 19.48 15.88 -33.48
N ILE A 27 18.59 15.34 -32.63
CA ILE A 27 17.82 14.16 -32.97
C ILE A 27 16.76 14.63 -33.95
N HIS A 28 16.91 14.34 -35.24
CA HIS A 28 15.85 14.43 -36.22
C HIS A 28 14.76 13.42 -35.85
N VAL A 29 13.87 13.79 -34.96
CA VAL A 29 12.61 13.08 -34.77
C VAL A 29 11.76 13.38 -36.00
N ALA A 30 11.64 12.40 -36.89
CA ALA A 30 10.65 12.44 -37.95
C ALA A 30 9.28 12.62 -37.29
N ALA A 31 8.73 13.81 -37.43
CA ALA A 31 7.41 14.16 -36.91
C ALA A 31 6.33 13.38 -37.68
N THR A 32 6.14 12.12 -37.31
CA THR A 32 4.91 11.42 -37.64
C THR A 32 3.80 12.14 -36.87
N ARG A 33 3.02 12.97 -37.57
CA ARG A 33 1.83 13.62 -37.01
C ARG A 33 0.97 12.57 -36.35
N PRO A 34 0.72 12.63 -35.04
CA PRO A 34 -0.23 11.73 -34.41
C PRO A 34 -1.57 11.94 -35.10
N ARG A 35 -2.16 10.85 -35.64
CA ARG A 35 -3.51 10.89 -36.17
C ARG A 35 -4.40 11.41 -35.05
N PRO A 36 -5.27 12.41 -35.29
CA PRO A 36 -6.22 12.87 -34.28
C PRO A 36 -7.11 11.67 -33.94
N ILE A 37 -6.92 11.09 -32.77
CA ILE A 37 -7.89 10.19 -32.18
C ILE A 37 -9.14 11.04 -32.01
N LYS A 38 -10.18 10.77 -32.80
CA LYS A 38 -11.51 11.36 -32.63
C LYS A 38 -12.04 10.87 -31.29
N LEU A 39 -11.64 11.51 -30.20
CA LEU A 39 -12.26 11.38 -28.89
C LEU A 39 -13.72 11.81 -29.03
N ARG A 40 -14.59 10.83 -29.04
CA ARG A 40 -16.05 10.99 -29.11
C ARG A 40 -16.48 11.81 -27.90
N ARG A 41 -16.97 13.00 -28.15
CA ARG A 41 -17.34 14.10 -27.22
C ARG A 41 -18.59 13.79 -26.36
N ASN A 42 -18.80 12.55 -25.92
CA ASN A 42 -19.97 12.16 -25.11
C ASN A 42 -19.59 11.50 -23.78
N MET A 43 -18.39 11.77 -23.20
CA MET A 43 -17.91 11.09 -22.00
C MET A 43 -18.11 11.87 -20.69
N ASN A 44 -18.96 12.88 -20.67
CA ASN A 44 -19.18 13.69 -19.45
C ASN A 44 -20.36 13.23 -18.60
N SER A 45 -20.96 12.07 -18.86
CA SER A 45 -21.96 11.49 -17.98
C SER A 45 -21.34 10.37 -17.14
N PHE A 46 -21.59 10.36 -15.85
CA PHE A 46 -21.17 9.31 -14.90
C PHE A 46 -21.51 7.90 -15.43
N THR A 47 -22.71 7.74 -15.99
CA THR A 47 -23.19 6.50 -16.60
C THR A 47 -22.32 6.02 -17.78
N GLY A 48 -21.86 6.95 -18.63
CA GLY A 48 -20.96 6.62 -19.75
C GLY A 48 -19.58 6.16 -19.26
N SER A 49 -19.06 6.78 -18.22
CA SER A 49 -17.77 6.38 -17.60
C SER A 49 -17.85 5.00 -16.96
N VAL A 50 -18.94 4.71 -16.25
CA VAL A 50 -19.17 3.40 -15.62
C VAL A 50 -19.34 2.29 -16.68
N SER A 51 -20.11 2.51 -17.74
CA SER A 51 -20.28 1.50 -18.80
C SER A 51 -18.97 1.21 -19.54
N THR A 52 -18.16 2.22 -19.79
CA THR A 52 -16.81 2.05 -20.38
C THR A 52 -15.87 1.30 -19.43
N ALA A 53 -15.92 1.59 -18.13
CA ALA A 53 -15.15 0.88 -17.11
C ALA A 53 -15.47 -0.63 -17.08
N PHE A 54 -16.77 -0.99 -17.11
CA PHE A 54 -17.18 -2.39 -17.21
C PHE A 54 -16.71 -3.04 -18.52
N GLY A 55 -16.79 -2.31 -19.64
CA GLY A 55 -16.27 -2.78 -20.92
C GLY A 55 -14.78 -3.10 -20.87
N LEU A 56 -13.96 -2.25 -20.24
CA LEU A 56 -12.52 -2.47 -20.09
C LEU A 56 -12.19 -3.67 -19.19
N ILE A 57 -12.97 -3.90 -18.15
CA ILE A 57 -12.78 -5.07 -17.27
C ILE A 57 -13.11 -6.36 -18.03
N LEU A 58 -14.22 -6.37 -18.78
CA LEU A 58 -14.69 -7.56 -19.52
C LEU A 58 -13.84 -7.86 -20.76
N SER A 59 -13.22 -6.83 -21.39
CA SER A 59 -12.36 -7.03 -22.55
C SER A 59 -11.01 -7.69 -22.23
N GLY A 60 -10.65 -7.79 -20.94
CA GLY A 60 -9.40 -8.44 -20.52
C GLY A 60 -8.14 -7.69 -20.97
N ASP A 61 -8.18 -6.36 -21.02
CA ASP A 61 -7.04 -5.54 -21.48
C ASP A 61 -5.74 -5.96 -20.77
N PRO A 62 -4.70 -6.39 -21.50
CA PRO A 62 -3.43 -6.86 -20.93
C PRO A 62 -2.74 -5.79 -20.07
N VAL A 63 -2.90 -4.50 -20.42
CA VAL A 63 -2.29 -3.39 -19.68
C VAL A 63 -2.94 -3.26 -18.30
N LEU A 64 -4.28 -3.30 -18.24
CA LEU A 64 -5.02 -3.26 -16.99
C LEU A 64 -4.65 -4.42 -16.07
N TRP A 65 -4.65 -5.65 -16.59
CA TRP A 65 -4.32 -6.84 -15.80
C TRP A 65 -2.87 -6.87 -15.31
N THR A 66 -1.93 -6.34 -16.10
CA THR A 66 -0.54 -6.19 -15.66
C THR A 66 -0.43 -5.26 -14.43
N VAL A 67 -1.14 -4.15 -14.43
CA VAL A 67 -1.20 -3.20 -13.30
C VAL A 67 -1.86 -3.85 -12.08
N VAL A 68 -2.96 -4.61 -12.26
CA VAL A 68 -3.65 -5.33 -11.20
C VAL A 68 -2.73 -6.37 -10.55
N LEU A 69 -2.13 -7.25 -11.34
CA LEU A 69 -1.24 -8.31 -10.84
C LEU A 69 -0.01 -7.72 -10.12
N ARG A 70 0.54 -6.64 -10.64
CA ARG A 70 1.67 -5.95 -9.99
C ARG A 70 1.27 -5.35 -8.65
N SER A 71 0.11 -4.71 -8.56
CA SER A 71 -0.42 -4.20 -7.30
C SER A 71 -0.59 -5.31 -6.26
N LEU A 72 -1.17 -6.44 -6.67
CA LEU A 72 -1.33 -7.60 -5.80
C LEU A 72 0.02 -8.17 -5.35
N ALA A 73 0.99 -8.31 -6.28
CA ALA A 73 2.31 -8.82 -5.97
C ALA A 73 3.07 -7.93 -4.98
N VAL A 74 3.10 -6.60 -5.20
CA VAL A 74 3.75 -5.65 -4.28
C VAL A 74 3.09 -5.70 -2.90
N SER A 75 1.76 -5.62 -2.84
CA SER A 75 1.03 -5.60 -1.56
C SER A 75 1.10 -6.94 -0.82
N ALA A 76 1.06 -8.06 -1.54
CA ALA A 76 1.20 -9.39 -0.93
C ALA A 76 2.61 -9.60 -0.35
N THR A 77 3.67 -9.27 -1.10
CA THR A 77 5.04 -9.40 -0.60
C THR A 77 5.32 -8.47 0.58
N ALA A 78 4.87 -7.22 0.52
CA ALA A 78 4.99 -6.27 1.62
C ALA A 78 4.24 -6.75 2.87
N CYS A 79 3.01 -7.25 2.69
CA CYS A 79 2.19 -7.79 3.75
C CYS A 79 2.84 -9.03 4.40
N LEU A 80 3.38 -9.95 3.60
CA LEU A 80 4.09 -11.14 4.13
C LEU A 80 5.31 -10.74 4.98
N LEU A 81 6.11 -9.80 4.51
CA LEU A 81 7.27 -9.29 5.27
C LEU A 81 6.84 -8.56 6.54
N ALA A 82 5.84 -7.68 6.46
CA ALA A 82 5.34 -6.95 7.61
C ALA A 82 4.66 -7.87 8.64
N CYS A 83 3.90 -8.87 8.19
CA CYS A 83 3.23 -9.81 9.08
C CYS A 83 4.21 -10.77 9.76
N SER A 84 5.22 -11.29 9.05
CA SER A 84 6.22 -12.17 9.66
C SER A 84 6.97 -11.47 10.80
N ALA A 85 7.42 -10.25 10.59
CA ALA A 85 8.11 -9.48 11.62
C ALA A 85 7.13 -8.91 12.67
N GLY A 86 6.00 -8.36 12.24
CA GLY A 86 5.03 -7.67 13.09
C GLY A 86 4.29 -8.60 14.05
N ILE A 87 3.98 -9.83 13.64
CA ILE A 87 3.37 -10.85 14.51
C ILE A 87 4.35 -11.26 15.62
N VAL A 88 5.61 -11.52 15.28
CA VAL A 88 6.63 -11.88 16.27
C VAL A 88 6.84 -10.74 17.28
N LEU A 89 7.02 -9.51 16.78
CA LEU A 89 7.21 -8.33 17.64
C LEU A 89 5.96 -8.04 18.47
N GLY A 90 4.77 -8.11 17.88
CA GLY A 90 3.51 -7.88 18.57
C GLY A 90 3.23 -8.91 19.64
N ALA A 91 3.43 -10.19 19.36
CA ALA A 91 3.25 -11.28 20.33
C ALA A 91 4.22 -11.14 21.51
N TRP A 92 5.47 -10.82 21.23
CA TRP A 92 6.46 -10.56 22.27
C TRP A 92 6.07 -9.35 23.15
N LEU A 93 5.69 -8.22 22.55
CA LEU A 93 5.25 -7.02 23.26
C LEU A 93 3.94 -7.22 24.06
N GLY A 94 3.09 -8.18 23.65
CA GLY A 94 1.87 -8.54 24.37
C GLY A 94 2.14 -9.18 25.71
N VAL A 95 3.17 -10.05 25.80
CA VAL A 95 3.49 -10.84 26.97
C VAL A 95 4.52 -10.17 27.89
N VAL A 96 5.55 -9.52 27.31
CA VAL A 96 6.69 -9.00 28.08
C VAL A 96 6.35 -7.67 28.75
N ARG A 97 6.69 -7.57 30.05
CA ARG A 97 6.60 -6.35 30.86
C ARG A 97 8.01 -5.88 31.20
N PHE A 98 8.41 -4.72 30.68
CA PHE A 98 9.74 -4.14 30.90
C PHE A 98 9.66 -2.63 31.15
N ARG A 99 10.71 -2.07 31.77
CA ARG A 99 10.82 -0.62 31.97
C ARG A 99 10.94 0.06 30.59
N GLY A 100 10.09 1.04 30.30
CA GLY A 100 10.05 1.73 29.00
C GLY A 100 9.08 1.12 27.97
N ARG A 101 8.31 0.09 28.33
CA ARG A 101 7.27 -0.50 27.46
C ARG A 101 6.30 0.56 26.95
N ASP A 102 5.87 1.49 27.82
CA ASP A 102 4.91 2.54 27.46
C ASP A 102 5.49 3.52 26.44
N THR A 103 6.79 3.82 26.52
CA THR A 103 7.48 4.61 25.50
C THR A 103 7.50 3.90 24.15
N VAL A 104 7.80 2.60 24.13
CA VAL A 104 7.76 1.80 22.88
C VAL A 104 6.37 1.79 22.30
N LEU A 105 5.34 1.61 23.11
CA LEU A 105 3.94 1.62 22.66
C LEU A 105 3.52 3.02 22.15
N THR A 106 3.97 4.08 22.78
CA THR A 106 3.73 5.45 22.32
C THR A 106 4.38 5.69 20.97
N VAL A 107 5.63 5.26 20.77
CA VAL A 107 6.32 5.35 19.49
C VAL A 107 5.59 4.53 18.42
N LEU A 108 5.19 3.30 18.75
CA LEU A 108 4.43 2.45 17.82
C LEU A 108 3.12 3.11 17.38
N ASN A 109 2.36 3.66 18.34
CA ASN A 109 1.12 4.36 18.06
C ASN A 109 1.35 5.64 17.24
N THR A 110 2.46 6.35 17.48
CA THR A 110 2.86 7.51 16.68
C THR A 110 3.10 7.11 15.22
N PHE A 111 3.77 5.98 14.98
CA PHE A 111 4.00 5.47 13.62
C PHE A 111 2.70 5.13 12.87
N LEU A 112 1.63 4.75 13.57
CA LEU A 112 0.32 4.54 12.94
C LEU A 112 -0.28 5.83 12.39
N ALA A 113 0.02 6.97 13.02
CA ALA A 113 -0.49 8.29 12.62
C ALA A 113 0.41 9.02 11.61
N VAL A 114 1.62 8.51 11.33
CA VAL A 114 2.55 9.17 10.39
C VAL A 114 1.97 9.17 8.98
N PRO A 115 1.93 10.33 8.28
CA PRO A 115 1.49 10.37 6.90
C PRO A 115 2.38 9.51 6.00
N ALA A 116 1.75 8.68 5.18
CA ALA A 116 2.45 7.74 4.30
C ALA A 116 3.41 8.43 3.31
N VAL A 117 3.07 9.65 2.90
CA VAL A 117 3.91 10.50 2.03
C VAL A 117 5.25 10.81 2.71
N VAL A 118 5.24 11.09 4.03
CA VAL A 118 6.45 11.37 4.80
C VAL A 118 7.35 10.13 4.86
N VAL A 119 6.75 8.96 5.13
CA VAL A 119 7.49 7.69 5.13
C VAL A 119 8.09 7.41 3.74
N GLY A 120 7.30 7.62 2.68
CA GLY A 120 7.78 7.51 1.29
C GLY A 120 8.97 8.44 1.01
N LEU A 121 8.90 9.69 1.45
CA LEU A 121 9.99 10.66 1.29
C LEU A 121 11.26 10.24 2.04
N VAL A 122 11.12 9.77 3.28
CA VAL A 122 12.27 9.28 4.06
C VAL A 122 12.93 8.09 3.37
N ILE A 123 12.14 7.12 2.90
CA ILE A 123 12.67 5.95 2.18
C ILE A 123 13.31 6.37 0.85
N TYR A 124 12.70 7.31 0.14
CA TYR A 124 13.28 7.87 -1.07
C TYR A 124 14.66 8.47 -0.81
N LEU A 125 14.81 9.29 0.23
CA LEU A 125 16.08 9.90 0.61
C LEU A 125 17.13 8.84 1.02
N LEU A 126 16.70 7.80 1.75
CA LEU A 126 17.58 6.69 2.14
C LEU A 126 18.08 5.89 0.93
N LEU A 127 17.22 5.63 -0.08
CA LEU A 127 17.54 4.84 -1.27
C LEU A 127 18.11 5.69 -2.41
N SER A 128 18.11 7.02 -2.29
CA SER A 128 18.69 7.93 -3.29
C SER A 128 20.20 7.67 -3.43
N ARG A 129 20.77 7.99 -4.60
CA ARG A 129 22.22 7.83 -4.86
C ARG A 129 23.11 8.56 -3.84
N SER A 130 22.63 9.66 -3.28
CA SER A 130 23.30 10.40 -2.22
C SER A 130 22.98 9.89 -0.81
N GLY A 131 22.05 8.95 -0.68
CA GLY A 131 21.61 8.40 0.60
C GLY A 131 22.47 7.21 1.06
N PRO A 132 22.34 6.82 2.35
CA PRO A 132 23.16 5.74 2.92
C PRO A 132 22.90 4.36 2.31
N LEU A 133 21.72 4.13 1.73
CA LEU A 133 21.34 2.88 1.06
C LEU A 133 21.36 3.00 -0.48
N GLY A 134 21.93 4.08 -1.02
CA GLY A 134 21.99 4.33 -2.47
C GLY A 134 22.78 3.27 -3.24
N PHE A 135 23.69 2.56 -2.59
CA PHE A 135 24.46 1.45 -3.18
C PHE A 135 23.58 0.26 -3.61
N LEU A 136 22.37 0.11 -3.04
CA LEU A 136 21.43 -0.95 -3.41
C LEU A 136 20.80 -0.72 -4.81
N GLY A 137 20.74 0.52 -5.30
CA GLY A 137 20.13 0.85 -6.58
C GLY A 137 18.62 0.51 -6.66
N TRP A 138 17.92 0.42 -5.54
CA TRP A 138 16.51 -0.02 -5.49
C TRP A 138 15.51 1.08 -5.81
N LEU A 139 15.90 2.34 -5.83
CA LEU A 139 14.97 3.44 -6.10
C LEU A 139 14.26 3.20 -7.45
N PHE A 140 12.97 3.49 -7.49
CA PHE A 140 12.07 3.24 -8.63
C PHE A 140 11.99 1.77 -9.08
N SER A 141 12.06 0.86 -8.12
CA SER A 141 11.94 -0.57 -8.36
C SER A 141 10.82 -1.22 -7.55
N PHE A 142 10.51 -2.48 -7.88
CA PHE A 142 9.58 -3.31 -7.11
C PHE A 142 9.99 -3.41 -5.63
N GLN A 143 11.28 -3.60 -5.35
CA GLN A 143 11.81 -3.75 -4.00
C GLN A 143 11.59 -2.51 -3.15
N ALA A 144 11.79 -1.32 -3.73
CA ALA A 144 11.56 -0.07 -3.02
C ALA A 144 10.08 0.13 -2.65
N MET A 145 9.15 -0.22 -3.56
CA MET A 145 7.71 -0.18 -3.27
C MET A 145 7.32 -1.16 -2.15
N VAL A 146 7.85 -2.39 -2.20
CA VAL A 146 7.64 -3.40 -1.15
C VAL A 146 8.16 -2.91 0.20
N LEU A 147 9.37 -2.34 0.24
CA LEU A 147 9.96 -1.80 1.46
C LEU A 147 9.10 -0.69 2.05
N ALA A 148 8.64 0.25 1.22
CA ALA A 148 7.81 1.36 1.67
C ALA A 148 6.48 0.89 2.26
N GLN A 149 5.81 -0.05 1.60
CA GLN A 149 4.58 -0.63 2.13
C GLN A 149 4.81 -1.47 3.38
N ALA A 150 5.89 -2.25 3.44
CA ALA A 150 6.22 -3.06 4.61
C ALA A 150 6.46 -2.19 5.85
N VAL A 151 7.21 -1.09 5.71
CA VAL A 151 7.46 -0.13 6.80
C VAL A 151 6.17 0.51 7.31
N LEU A 152 5.22 0.82 6.43
CA LEU A 152 3.93 1.40 6.81
C LEU A 152 3.00 0.39 7.49
N VAL A 153 3.04 -0.86 7.06
CA VAL A 153 2.13 -1.92 7.54
C VAL A 153 2.66 -2.56 8.83
N LEU A 154 3.97 -2.62 9.01
CA LEU A 154 4.62 -3.24 10.18
C LEU A 154 4.08 -2.73 11.53
N PRO A 155 3.99 -1.40 11.80
CA PRO A 155 3.47 -0.92 13.07
C PRO A 155 1.99 -1.29 13.28
N LEU A 156 1.19 -1.33 12.22
CA LEU A 156 -0.21 -1.75 12.27
C LEU A 156 -0.33 -3.22 12.72
N VAL A 157 0.40 -4.11 12.06
CA VAL A 157 0.42 -5.54 12.40
C VAL A 157 0.89 -5.74 13.82
N THR A 158 1.99 -5.07 14.21
CA THR A 158 2.56 -5.16 15.56
C THR A 158 1.55 -4.70 16.63
N ALA A 159 0.87 -3.59 16.41
CA ALA A 159 -0.10 -3.04 17.36
C ALA A 159 -1.32 -3.96 17.53
N LEU A 160 -1.90 -4.44 16.44
CA LEU A 160 -3.07 -5.31 16.47
C LEU A 160 -2.74 -6.70 17.05
N THR A 161 -1.61 -7.28 16.67
CA THR A 161 -1.14 -8.55 17.23
C THR A 161 -0.85 -8.43 18.72
N ARG A 162 -0.18 -7.34 19.14
CA ARG A 162 0.04 -7.08 20.57
C ARG A 162 -1.26 -7.04 21.34
N GLN A 163 -2.27 -6.35 20.83
CA GLN A 163 -3.58 -6.23 21.49
C GLN A 163 -4.22 -7.61 21.64
N ALA A 164 -4.30 -8.40 20.59
CA ALA A 164 -4.89 -9.75 20.64
C ALA A 164 -4.16 -10.65 21.65
N VAL A 165 -2.82 -10.68 21.62
CA VAL A 165 -2.02 -11.51 22.54
C VAL A 165 -2.06 -10.97 23.96
N GLU A 166 -2.15 -9.68 24.19
CA GLU A 166 -2.29 -9.10 25.55
C GLU A 166 -3.63 -9.48 26.17
N ASP A 167 -4.71 -9.50 25.40
CA ASP A 167 -6.03 -9.92 25.86
C ASP A 167 -6.04 -11.43 26.21
N ALA A 168 -5.40 -12.26 25.40
CA ALA A 168 -5.21 -13.69 25.69
C ALA A 168 -4.30 -13.94 26.92
N GLU A 169 -3.23 -13.15 27.10
CA GLU A 169 -2.35 -13.24 28.27
C GLU A 169 -3.10 -12.87 29.57
N ARG A 170 -4.07 -11.95 29.51
CA ARG A 170 -4.92 -11.64 30.67
C ARG A 170 -5.84 -12.78 31.07
N GLN A 171 -6.29 -13.59 30.10
CA GLN A 171 -7.18 -14.72 30.34
C GLN A 171 -6.44 -15.99 30.75
N HIS A 172 -5.34 -16.33 30.08
CA HIS A 172 -4.65 -17.61 30.20
C HIS A 172 -3.21 -17.50 30.71
N GLY A 173 -2.68 -16.30 30.92
CA GLY A 173 -1.27 -16.08 31.27
C GLY A 173 -0.88 -16.69 32.62
N GLU A 174 -1.74 -16.66 33.64
CA GLU A 174 -1.47 -17.26 34.95
C GLU A 174 -1.39 -18.78 34.88
N GLN A 175 -2.25 -19.42 34.09
CA GLN A 175 -2.23 -20.85 33.86
C GLN A 175 -0.91 -21.29 33.20
N LEU A 176 -0.51 -20.56 32.15
CA LEU A 176 0.74 -20.85 31.45
C LEU A 176 1.98 -20.61 32.31
N ARG A 177 1.93 -19.64 33.23
CA ARG A 177 3.02 -19.41 34.22
C ARG A 177 3.11 -20.52 35.23
N SER A 178 1.97 -20.99 35.75
CA SER A 178 1.96 -22.14 36.73
C SER A 178 2.48 -23.42 36.12
N LEU A 179 2.35 -23.61 34.81
CA LEU A 179 2.94 -24.69 34.03
C LEU A 179 4.43 -24.49 33.71
N GLY A 180 5.05 -23.38 34.17
CA GLY A 180 6.47 -23.12 33.97
C GLY A 180 6.82 -22.57 32.57
N ALA A 181 5.84 -22.16 31.78
CA ALA A 181 6.09 -21.61 30.44
C ALA A 181 6.84 -20.27 30.50
N GLY A 182 8.02 -20.22 29.90
CA GLY A 182 8.81 -19.00 29.74
C GLY A 182 8.14 -17.98 28.80
N THR A 183 8.58 -16.72 28.86
CA THR A 183 7.98 -15.61 28.08
C THR A 183 7.91 -15.87 26.58
N GLY A 184 8.96 -16.43 25.97
CA GLY A 184 8.98 -16.77 24.54
C GLY A 184 7.97 -17.86 24.17
N LEU A 185 7.88 -18.91 25.00
CA LEU A 185 6.91 -20.00 24.78
C LEU A 185 5.47 -19.49 24.93
N ARG A 186 5.21 -18.64 25.94
CA ARG A 186 3.88 -18.04 26.14
C ARG A 186 3.48 -17.16 24.96
N SER A 187 4.38 -16.31 24.48
CA SER A 187 4.06 -15.45 23.32
C SER A 187 3.74 -16.29 22.08
N LEU A 188 4.43 -17.41 21.86
CA LEU A 188 4.16 -18.31 20.75
C LEU A 188 2.84 -19.07 20.92
N LEU A 189 2.57 -19.62 22.12
CA LEU A 189 1.33 -20.36 22.40
C LEU A 189 0.11 -19.45 22.30
N LEU A 190 0.16 -18.26 22.89
CA LEU A 190 -0.94 -17.30 22.84
C LEU A 190 -1.16 -16.77 21.43
N ALA A 191 -0.11 -16.50 20.67
CA ALA A 191 -0.25 -16.14 19.26
C ALA A 191 -0.88 -17.28 18.44
N TRP A 192 -0.55 -18.53 18.74
CA TRP A 192 -1.16 -19.67 18.07
C TRP A 192 -2.63 -19.84 18.47
N ASP A 193 -2.96 -19.62 19.72
CA ASP A 193 -4.35 -19.64 20.20
C ASP A 193 -5.19 -18.57 19.50
N GLU A 194 -4.63 -17.36 19.39
CA GLU A 194 -5.26 -16.22 18.71
C GLU A 194 -5.09 -16.22 17.17
N ARG A 195 -4.78 -17.35 16.55
CA ARG A 195 -4.53 -17.45 15.10
C ARG A 195 -5.65 -16.89 14.22
N TYR A 196 -6.90 -16.92 14.70
CA TYR A 196 -8.05 -16.36 13.96
C TYR A 196 -8.12 -14.83 14.06
N ALA A 197 -7.78 -14.27 15.22
CA ALA A 197 -7.59 -12.84 15.35
C ALA A 197 -6.41 -12.38 14.47
N LEU A 198 -5.31 -13.14 14.45
CA LEU A 198 -4.16 -12.87 13.58
C LEU A 198 -4.50 -12.96 12.08
N LEU A 199 -5.41 -13.85 11.68
CA LEU A 199 -5.92 -13.86 10.31
C LEU A 199 -6.64 -12.55 9.96
N THR A 200 -7.40 -12.00 10.91
CA THR A 200 -8.04 -10.67 10.72
C THR A 200 -7.00 -9.56 10.60
N VAL A 201 -5.94 -9.63 11.40
CA VAL A 201 -4.80 -8.70 11.30
C VAL A 201 -4.16 -8.77 9.91
N LEU A 202 -3.91 -9.97 9.39
CA LEU A 202 -3.33 -10.18 8.05
C LEU A 202 -4.15 -9.49 6.95
N ILE A 203 -5.49 -9.60 7.01
CA ILE A 203 -6.37 -9.01 6.01
C ILE A 203 -6.42 -7.50 6.12
N THR A 204 -6.51 -6.99 7.36
CA THR A 204 -6.46 -5.57 7.62
C THR A 204 -5.14 -4.97 7.10
N ALA A 205 -4.04 -5.67 7.34
CA ALA A 205 -2.71 -5.33 6.84
C ALA A 205 -2.66 -5.30 5.29
N PHE A 206 -3.22 -6.33 4.65
CA PHE A 206 -3.27 -6.39 3.19
C PHE A 206 -4.16 -5.30 2.61
N GLY A 207 -5.35 -5.06 3.19
CA GLY A 207 -6.23 -3.96 2.79
C GLY A 207 -5.54 -2.60 2.90
N ARG A 208 -4.77 -2.38 3.97
CA ARG A 208 -3.97 -1.16 4.15
C ARG A 208 -2.85 -1.05 3.12
N ALA A 209 -2.14 -2.15 2.83
CA ALA A 209 -1.08 -2.17 1.84
C ALA A 209 -1.59 -1.87 0.43
N ILE A 210 -2.66 -2.55 -0.02
CA ILE A 210 -3.17 -2.40 -1.39
C ILE A 210 -3.80 -1.03 -1.65
N SER A 211 -4.30 -0.35 -0.63
CA SER A 211 -4.88 0.99 -0.72
C SER A 211 -3.85 2.13 -0.67
N GLU A 212 -2.57 1.81 -0.45
CA GLU A 212 -1.52 2.82 -0.30
C GLU A 212 -1.19 3.50 -1.63
N VAL A 213 -1.19 4.82 -1.65
CA VAL A 213 -0.89 5.66 -2.82
C VAL A 213 0.40 6.46 -2.63
N GLY A 214 0.49 7.20 -1.52
CA GLY A 214 1.47 8.26 -1.33
C GLY A 214 2.92 7.79 -1.31
N ALA A 215 3.22 6.82 -0.46
CA ALA A 215 4.58 6.28 -0.34
C ALA A 215 5.00 5.56 -1.62
N VAL A 216 4.11 4.73 -2.18
CA VAL A 216 4.39 3.97 -3.41
C VAL A 216 4.62 4.89 -4.60
N MET A 217 3.88 6.00 -4.69
CA MET A 217 4.06 6.98 -5.78
C MET A 217 5.43 7.66 -5.71
N ILE A 218 5.88 8.04 -4.51
CA ILE A 218 7.18 8.70 -4.32
C ILE A 218 8.33 7.74 -4.62
N VAL A 219 8.30 6.54 -4.05
CA VAL A 219 9.41 5.58 -4.13
C VAL A 219 9.42 4.79 -5.43
N GLY A 220 8.24 4.55 -6.01
CA GLY A 220 8.07 3.80 -7.27
C GLY A 220 8.13 4.68 -8.51
N GLY A 221 7.79 5.98 -8.44
CA GLY A 221 7.82 6.90 -9.58
C GLY A 221 6.73 6.67 -10.64
N ASN A 222 5.79 5.75 -10.42
CA ASN A 222 4.66 5.45 -11.31
C ASN A 222 5.04 5.21 -12.78
N ILE A 223 6.15 4.49 -13.04
CA ILE A 223 6.68 4.24 -14.37
C ILE A 223 5.83 3.17 -15.06
N GLU A 224 5.34 3.48 -16.28
CA GLU A 224 4.54 2.57 -17.08
C GLU A 224 5.29 1.26 -17.39
N GLY A 225 4.59 0.14 -17.29
CA GLY A 225 5.18 -1.16 -17.52
C GLY A 225 6.17 -1.63 -16.44
N PHE A 226 6.55 -0.79 -15.46
CA PHE A 226 7.60 -1.12 -14.49
C PHE A 226 7.16 -1.01 -13.02
N THR A 227 6.72 0.17 -12.57
CA THR A 227 6.34 0.41 -11.17
C THR A 227 4.92 0.93 -11.00
N ARG A 228 4.16 1.06 -12.10
CA ARG A 228 2.77 1.50 -12.02
C ARG A 228 1.91 0.43 -11.35
N VAL A 229 1.19 0.83 -10.31
CA VAL A 229 0.20 0.02 -9.57
C VAL A 229 -1.19 0.65 -9.68
N MET A 230 -2.25 -0.07 -9.29
CA MET A 230 -3.64 0.41 -9.44
C MET A 230 -3.85 1.79 -8.82
N THR A 231 -3.41 1.99 -7.59
CA THR A 231 -3.61 3.24 -6.85
C THR A 231 -2.88 4.43 -7.48
N THR A 232 -1.65 4.22 -7.95
CA THR A 232 -0.88 5.28 -8.65
C THR A 232 -1.39 5.52 -10.06
N ALA A 233 -1.92 4.51 -10.74
CA ALA A 233 -2.59 4.65 -12.03
C ALA A 233 -3.88 5.46 -11.90
N ILE A 234 -4.73 5.18 -10.89
CA ILE A 234 -5.95 5.95 -10.62
C ILE A 234 -5.61 7.43 -10.42
N ALA A 235 -4.61 7.74 -9.58
CA ALA A 235 -4.19 9.12 -9.34
C ALA A 235 -3.71 9.82 -10.62
N LEU A 236 -2.94 9.13 -11.47
CA LEU A 236 -2.44 9.66 -12.73
C LEU A 236 -3.58 9.91 -13.73
N GLU A 237 -4.44 8.92 -13.97
CA GLU A 237 -5.51 9.02 -14.96
C GLU A 237 -6.55 10.07 -14.54
N THR A 238 -6.81 10.20 -13.23
CA THR A 238 -7.62 11.29 -12.69
C THR A 238 -6.99 12.66 -12.99
N SER A 239 -5.67 12.81 -12.84
CA SER A 239 -4.97 14.06 -13.13
C SER A 239 -4.92 14.40 -14.63
N LYS A 240 -4.96 13.39 -15.51
CA LYS A 240 -5.06 13.54 -16.96
C LYS A 240 -6.49 13.86 -17.43
N GLY A 241 -7.49 13.65 -16.56
CA GLY A 241 -8.91 13.80 -16.90
C GLY A 241 -9.53 12.57 -17.58
N ASP A 242 -8.82 11.44 -17.63
CA ASP A 242 -9.38 10.16 -18.10
C ASP A 242 -10.15 9.46 -16.95
N LEU A 243 -11.32 10.03 -16.66
CA LEU A 243 -12.18 9.53 -15.58
C LEU A 243 -12.71 8.11 -15.82
N PRO A 244 -13.04 7.67 -17.06
CA PRO A 244 -13.48 6.28 -17.29
C PRO A 244 -12.45 5.24 -16.90
N LEU A 245 -11.19 5.43 -17.28
CA LEU A 245 -10.11 4.51 -16.93
C LEU A 245 -9.81 4.53 -15.42
N ALA A 246 -9.78 5.73 -14.82
CA ALA A 246 -9.60 5.86 -13.37
C ALA A 246 -10.71 5.16 -12.58
N LEU A 247 -11.98 5.32 -12.99
CA LEU A 247 -13.13 4.64 -12.39
C LEU A 247 -13.05 3.11 -12.59
N GLY A 248 -12.63 2.64 -13.77
CA GLY A 248 -12.45 1.22 -14.06
C GLY A 248 -11.46 0.57 -13.12
N LEU A 249 -10.27 1.16 -12.98
CA LEU A 249 -9.24 0.71 -12.04
C LEU A 249 -9.73 0.76 -10.58
N GLY A 250 -10.48 1.81 -10.21
CA GLY A 250 -11.06 1.96 -8.88
C GLY A 250 -12.07 0.87 -8.56
N LEU A 251 -12.95 0.54 -9.50
CA LEU A 251 -13.94 -0.55 -9.36
C LEU A 251 -13.27 -1.92 -9.22
N VAL A 252 -12.21 -2.18 -10.01
CA VAL A 252 -11.41 -3.41 -9.89
C VAL A 252 -10.77 -3.48 -8.50
N LEU A 253 -10.14 -2.40 -8.04
CA LEU A 253 -9.52 -2.35 -6.71
C LEU A 253 -10.55 -2.62 -5.61
N MET A 254 -11.70 -1.95 -5.64
CA MET A 254 -12.78 -2.17 -4.66
C MET A 254 -13.30 -3.60 -4.71
N THR A 255 -13.46 -4.17 -5.89
CA THR A 255 -13.91 -5.57 -6.06
C THR A 255 -12.91 -6.55 -5.46
N VAL A 256 -11.62 -6.36 -5.72
CA VAL A 256 -10.54 -7.20 -5.16
C VAL A 256 -10.55 -7.13 -3.64
N VAL A 257 -10.61 -5.92 -3.07
CA VAL A 257 -10.65 -5.73 -1.61
C VAL A 257 -11.91 -6.34 -1.00
N LEU A 258 -13.07 -6.16 -1.65
CA LEU A 258 -14.33 -6.74 -1.21
C LEU A 258 -14.29 -8.27 -1.20
N LEU A 259 -13.80 -8.88 -2.30
CA LEU A 259 -13.69 -10.34 -2.43
C LEU A 259 -12.75 -10.92 -1.36
N LEU A 260 -11.61 -10.28 -1.10
CA LEU A 260 -10.69 -10.71 -0.05
C LEU A 260 -11.34 -10.64 1.34
N ASN A 261 -12.01 -9.54 1.67
CA ASN A 261 -12.72 -9.40 2.95
C ASN A 261 -13.88 -10.41 3.07
N ALA A 262 -14.63 -10.63 1.99
CA ALA A 262 -15.72 -11.61 1.95
C ALA A 262 -15.18 -13.05 2.14
N LEU A 263 -14.10 -13.40 1.44
CA LEU A 263 -13.44 -14.71 1.56
C LEU A 263 -13.05 -15.00 3.01
N VAL A 264 -12.43 -14.02 3.65
CA VAL A 264 -12.00 -14.19 5.03
C VAL A 264 -13.15 -14.26 6.00
N SER A 265 -14.16 -13.40 5.82
CA SER A 265 -15.38 -13.47 6.63
C SER A 265 -16.07 -14.83 6.47
N ALA A 266 -16.05 -15.40 5.26
CA ALA A 266 -16.57 -16.74 5.00
C ALA A 266 -15.74 -17.82 5.71
N LEU A 267 -14.40 -17.72 5.65
CA LEU A 267 -13.49 -18.65 6.33
C LEU A 267 -13.68 -18.62 7.85
N ARG A 268 -13.82 -17.41 8.45
CA ARG A 268 -14.11 -17.28 9.89
C ARG A 268 -15.40 -17.96 10.26
N ARG A 269 -16.51 -17.65 9.57
CA ARG A 269 -17.84 -18.26 9.85
C ARG A 269 -17.83 -19.76 9.66
N TRP A 270 -17.13 -20.26 8.65
CA TRP A 270 -17.00 -21.70 8.41
C TRP A 270 -16.29 -22.40 9.56
N ARG A 271 -15.22 -21.80 10.09
CA ARG A 271 -14.48 -22.33 11.26
C ARG A 271 -15.29 -22.25 12.55
N GLU A 272 -15.94 -21.13 12.84
CA GLU A 272 -16.80 -20.97 14.01
C GLU A 272 -17.90 -22.07 14.06
N ARG A 273 -18.41 -22.44 12.89
CA ARG A 273 -19.37 -23.57 12.76
C ARG A 273 -18.72 -24.94 12.96
N ALA A 274 -17.48 -25.12 12.49
CA ALA A 274 -16.76 -26.39 12.63
C ALA A 274 -16.31 -26.65 14.07
N ASP A 275 -15.95 -25.60 14.81
CA ASP A 275 -15.51 -25.68 16.22
C ASP A 275 -16.70 -25.78 17.22
N GLY A 276 -17.95 -25.85 16.74
CA GLY A 276 -19.14 -26.01 17.57
C GLY A 276 -19.51 -24.80 18.43
N LEU A 277 -18.83 -23.68 18.23
CA LEU A 277 -19.14 -22.40 18.86
C LEU A 277 -20.34 -21.76 18.14
N MET A 278 -21.55 -22.30 18.38
CA MET A 278 -22.76 -21.54 18.06
C MET A 278 -22.71 -20.25 18.88
N PRO A 279 -22.90 -19.07 18.27
CA PRO A 279 -23.18 -17.88 19.05
C PRO A 279 -24.45 -18.17 19.85
N LEU A 280 -24.34 -18.18 21.18
CA LEU A 280 -25.50 -18.10 22.05
C LEU A 280 -26.29 -16.89 21.57
N ALA A 281 -27.42 -17.15 20.92
CA ALA A 281 -28.39 -16.12 20.59
C ALA A 281 -28.75 -15.44 21.89
N VAL A 282 -28.28 -14.21 22.08
CA VAL A 282 -28.76 -13.35 23.16
C VAL A 282 -30.25 -13.16 22.89
N PRO A 283 -31.15 -13.67 23.71
CA PRO A 283 -32.58 -13.36 23.54
C PRO A 283 -32.78 -11.87 23.79
N ALA A 284 -33.50 -11.23 22.87
CA ALA A 284 -33.85 -9.81 22.90
C ALA A 284 -34.71 -9.45 24.14
#